data_704da1e35f9c044b649dcdd48c1b00fd
#
_entry.id   704da1e35f9c044b649dcdd48c1b00fd
#
_cell.length_a   1.000
_cell.length_b   1.000
_cell.length_c   1.000
_cell.angle_alpha   90.00
_cell.angle_beta   90.00
_cell.angle_gamma   90.00
#
_symmetry.space_group_name_H-M   'P 1'
#
loop_
_entity.id
_entity.type
_entity.pdbx_description
1 polymer ?
#
loop_
_entity_poly.entity_id
_entity_poly.type
_entity_poly.pdbx_seq_one_letter_code
_entity_poly.pdbx_strand_id
1 'polypeptide(L)'
;MRSSAASDVYKRQAVEFSMPERKTQKSAGYDICLPEDIELLPGKLQLVPTGIKAYMQDDEYLGVHIRSSIAVKKHISLVNNQGIIDADYYNNADNEGHIMLALLNMGTEPVALAKNERVAQGIFYKYLVADGDADIDKAVRGGGFGSTKS
;
A
#
# COMPACT_ATOMS: atom_id res chain seq x y z
N MET A 1 9.66 -5.77 3.73
CA MET A 1 9.30 -5.17 2.43
C MET A 1 10.53 -5.07 1.54
N ARG A 2 10.36 -5.19 0.27
CA ARG A 2 11.43 -5.07 -0.72
C ARG A 2 11.09 -3.97 -1.71
N SER A 3 12.12 -3.37 -2.33
CA SER A 3 11.93 -2.49 -3.47
C SER A 3 11.22 -3.25 -4.59
N SER A 4 10.13 -2.70 -5.10
CA SER A 4 9.46 -3.27 -6.27
C SER A 4 10.30 -3.00 -7.51
N ALA A 5 10.71 -4.06 -8.17
CA ALA A 5 11.24 -3.96 -9.52
C ALA A 5 10.11 -3.81 -10.57
N ALA A 6 8.91 -3.68 -10.09
CA ALA A 6 7.69 -4.03 -10.80
C ALA A 6 7.24 -3.06 -11.85
N SER A 7 7.65 -1.84 -11.86
CA SER A 7 7.27 -1.06 -13.01
C SER A 7 8.51 -0.73 -13.82
N ASP A 8 8.56 -1.22 -15.05
CA ASP A 8 9.58 -0.84 -16.01
C ASP A 8 9.64 0.68 -16.20
N VAL A 9 8.54 1.38 -15.89
CA VAL A 9 8.47 2.83 -15.89
C VAL A 9 9.34 3.41 -14.78
N TYR A 10 9.28 2.84 -13.55
CA TYR A 10 10.11 3.28 -12.44
C TYR A 10 11.58 2.87 -12.58
N LYS A 11 11.86 1.68 -13.14
CA LYS A 11 13.23 1.26 -13.46
C LYS A 11 13.93 2.21 -14.44
N ARG A 12 13.18 2.74 -15.40
CA ARG A 12 13.75 3.63 -16.45
C ARG A 12 14.04 5.04 -15.94
N GLN A 13 13.41 5.47 -14.86
CA GLN A 13 13.54 6.85 -14.36
C GLN A 13 14.58 6.99 -13.24
N ALA A 14 15.25 5.91 -12.83
CA ALA A 14 16.22 5.91 -11.72
C ALA A 14 15.67 6.58 -10.46
N VAL A 15 14.38 6.34 -10.13
CA VAL A 15 13.74 6.92 -8.95
C VAL A 15 14.35 6.29 -7.71
N GLU A 16 14.90 7.13 -6.85
CA GLU A 16 15.42 6.71 -5.55
C GLU A 16 14.25 6.47 -4.61
N PHE A 17 14.09 5.21 -4.17
CA PHE A 17 13.05 4.82 -3.22
C PHE A 17 13.61 4.79 -1.80
N SER A 18 12.87 5.41 -0.88
CA SER A 18 13.10 5.20 0.55
C SER A 18 12.41 3.92 1.00
N MET A 19 13.22 2.95 1.48
CA MET A 19 12.63 1.73 2.05
C MET A 19 11.84 2.05 3.31
N PRO A 20 10.67 1.43 3.50
CA PRO A 20 9.89 1.62 4.71
C PRO A 20 10.65 1.22 5.97
N GLU A 21 10.52 2.03 7.02
CA GLU A 21 11.18 1.79 8.30
C GLU A 21 10.30 2.18 9.49
N ARG A 22 10.48 1.48 10.60
CA ARG A 22 9.88 1.88 11.88
C ARG A 22 10.75 2.95 12.52
N LYS A 23 10.15 4.04 12.96
CA LYS A 23 10.91 5.19 13.51
C LYS A 23 11.26 5.05 14.99
N THR A 24 10.61 4.17 15.71
CA THR A 24 10.93 3.86 17.11
C THR A 24 10.96 2.37 17.36
N GLN A 25 11.59 1.94 18.45
CA GLN A 25 11.69 0.52 18.82
C GLN A 25 10.31 -0.16 19.00
N LYS A 26 9.29 0.61 19.39
CA LYS A 26 7.94 0.11 19.68
C LYS A 26 6.89 0.56 18.66
N SER A 27 7.29 1.22 17.58
CA SER A 27 6.37 1.51 16.47
C SER A 27 5.93 0.21 15.79
N ALA A 28 4.63 0.02 15.61
CA ALA A 28 4.10 -1.10 14.85
C ALA A 28 4.25 -0.90 13.35
N GLY A 29 4.11 0.35 12.88
CA GLY A 29 4.06 0.69 11.47
C GLY A 29 5.43 0.99 10.85
N TYR A 30 5.60 0.49 9.64
CA TYR A 30 6.67 0.90 8.74
C TYR A 30 6.20 2.09 7.92
N ASP A 31 6.86 3.24 8.06
CA ASP A 31 6.50 4.44 7.32
C ASP A 31 6.74 4.26 5.81
N ILE A 32 5.75 4.62 5.00
CA ILE A 32 5.79 4.58 3.54
C ILE A 32 5.90 6.01 3.03
N CYS A 33 6.96 6.28 2.27
CA CYS A 33 7.24 7.59 1.68
C CYS A 33 6.77 7.64 0.23
N LEU A 34 6.43 8.85 -0.23
CA LEU A 34 6.16 9.09 -1.64
C LEU A 34 7.45 9.05 -2.46
N PRO A 35 7.45 8.40 -3.63
CA PRO A 35 8.60 8.42 -4.53
C PRO A 35 8.75 9.72 -5.32
N GLU A 36 7.70 10.52 -5.41
CA GLU A 36 7.65 11.79 -6.16
C GLU A 36 6.66 12.77 -5.55
N ASP A 37 6.74 14.04 -5.98
CA ASP A 37 5.76 15.05 -5.60
C ASP A 37 4.40 14.73 -6.23
N ILE A 38 3.32 14.92 -5.48
CA ILE A 38 1.96 14.76 -5.97
C ILE A 38 1.08 15.92 -5.51
N GLU A 39 0.02 16.20 -6.27
CA GLU A 39 -1.06 17.10 -5.88
C GLU A 39 -2.38 16.33 -5.87
N LEU A 40 -3.11 16.41 -4.78
CA LEU A 40 -4.42 15.79 -4.62
C LEU A 40 -5.50 16.85 -4.64
N LEU A 41 -6.35 16.82 -5.66
CA LEU A 41 -7.49 17.75 -5.78
C LEU A 41 -8.64 17.32 -4.87
N PRO A 42 -9.43 18.29 -4.35
CA PRO A 42 -10.56 18.00 -3.47
C PRO A 42 -11.56 17.00 -4.10
N GLY A 43 -11.96 16.00 -3.33
CA GLY A 43 -12.92 14.99 -3.73
C GLY A 43 -12.46 14.03 -4.83
N LYS A 44 -11.18 14.08 -5.22
CA LYS A 44 -10.63 13.20 -6.25
C LYS A 44 -9.83 12.06 -5.63
N LEU A 45 -10.09 10.85 -6.14
CA LEU A 45 -9.30 9.65 -5.87
C LEU A 45 -8.08 9.64 -6.80
N GLN A 46 -6.92 9.33 -6.24
CA GLN A 46 -5.70 9.09 -7.01
C GLN A 46 -5.01 7.82 -6.53
N LEU A 47 -4.68 6.93 -7.47
CA LEU A 47 -3.81 5.79 -7.21
C LEU A 47 -2.36 6.23 -7.30
N VAL A 48 -1.65 6.14 -6.18
CA VAL A 48 -0.27 6.61 -6.06
C VAL A 48 0.65 5.40 -5.91
N PRO A 49 1.58 5.19 -6.83
CA PRO A 49 2.55 4.11 -6.73
C PRO A 49 3.54 4.37 -5.59
N THR A 50 3.91 3.33 -4.86
CA THR A 50 4.88 3.43 -3.76
C THR A 50 6.27 2.97 -4.14
N GLY A 51 6.40 2.18 -5.19
CA GLY A 51 7.66 1.55 -5.60
C GLY A 51 8.07 0.35 -4.73
N ILE A 52 7.22 -0.11 -3.84
CA ILE A 52 7.51 -1.23 -2.93
C ILE A 52 6.55 -2.40 -3.11
N LYS A 53 7.02 -3.57 -2.71
CA LYS A 53 6.22 -4.78 -2.53
C LYS A 53 6.60 -5.47 -1.22
N ALA A 54 5.71 -6.28 -0.66
CA ALA A 54 5.89 -6.92 0.62
C ALA A 54 5.84 -8.44 0.50
N TYR A 55 6.83 -9.10 1.07
CA TYR A 55 6.84 -10.54 1.29
C TYR A 55 6.41 -10.84 2.73
N MET A 56 5.58 -11.84 2.91
CA MET A 56 5.11 -12.28 4.24
C MET A 56 4.75 -13.76 4.22
N GLN A 57 4.49 -14.32 5.40
CA GLN A 57 4.06 -15.72 5.52
C GLN A 57 2.60 -15.87 5.11
N ASP A 58 2.16 -17.13 4.85
CA ASP A 58 0.82 -17.40 4.33
C ASP A 58 -0.32 -17.07 5.31
N ASP A 59 -0.01 -16.97 6.60
CA ASP A 59 -0.96 -16.61 7.66
C ASP A 59 -0.88 -15.12 8.06
N GLU A 60 -0.24 -14.31 7.23
CA GLU A 60 -0.01 -12.90 7.48
C GLU A 60 -0.56 -12.03 6.35
N TYR A 61 -0.91 -10.79 6.67
CA TYR A 61 -1.20 -9.75 5.69
C TYR A 61 -0.55 -8.44 6.11
N LEU A 62 -0.32 -7.55 5.14
CA LEU A 62 0.11 -6.19 5.41
C LEU A 62 -1.10 -5.27 5.37
N GLY A 63 -1.42 -4.65 6.50
CA GLY A 63 -2.42 -3.60 6.57
C GLY A 63 -1.77 -2.24 6.33
N VAL A 64 -2.24 -1.51 5.32
CA VAL A 64 -1.73 -0.18 4.96
C VAL A 64 -2.72 0.87 5.45
N HIS A 65 -2.22 1.85 6.18
CA HIS A 65 -3.00 2.92 6.81
C HIS A 65 -2.43 4.28 6.46
N ILE A 66 -3.27 5.29 6.42
CA ILE A 66 -2.80 6.67 6.36
C ILE A 66 -2.14 7.04 7.69
N ARG A 67 -1.08 7.85 7.66
CA ARG A 67 -0.50 8.38 8.89
C ARG A 67 -1.42 9.41 9.53
N SER A 68 -1.52 9.38 10.86
CA SER A 68 -2.42 10.28 11.61
C SER A 68 -2.20 11.75 11.31
N SER A 69 -0.96 12.19 11.15
CA SER A 69 -0.66 13.60 10.82
C SER A 69 -1.16 14.00 9.44
N ILE A 70 -1.12 13.11 8.46
CA ILE A 70 -1.65 13.34 7.12
C ILE A 70 -3.18 13.35 7.15
N ALA A 71 -3.80 12.39 7.83
CA ALA A 71 -5.24 12.31 7.96
C ALA A 71 -5.81 13.56 8.65
N VAL A 72 -5.26 13.93 9.82
CA VAL A 72 -5.82 15.00 10.67
C VAL A 72 -5.51 16.39 10.13
N LYS A 73 -4.27 16.62 9.67
CA LYS A 73 -3.84 17.97 9.26
C LYS A 73 -4.11 18.28 7.79
N LYS A 74 -4.11 17.26 6.94
CA LYS A 74 -4.27 17.44 5.48
C LYS A 74 -5.58 16.87 4.93
N HIS A 75 -6.40 16.27 5.77
CA HIS A 75 -7.70 15.67 5.39
C HIS A 75 -7.59 14.63 4.27
N ILE A 76 -6.50 13.89 4.24
CA ILE A 76 -6.28 12.80 3.28
C ILE A 76 -6.65 11.47 3.92
N SER A 77 -7.32 10.62 3.16
CA SER A 77 -7.72 9.27 3.56
C SER A 77 -7.25 8.24 2.52
N LEU A 78 -7.13 7.00 2.94
CA LEU A 78 -7.24 5.87 2.01
C LEU A 78 -8.73 5.63 1.75
N VAL A 79 -9.12 5.47 0.49
CA VAL A 79 -10.53 5.32 0.10
C VAL A 79 -11.19 4.08 0.71
N ASN A 80 -10.42 3.04 0.98
CA ASN A 80 -10.85 1.78 1.62
C ASN A 80 -10.51 1.70 3.11
N ASN A 81 -10.12 2.79 3.75
CA ASN A 81 -9.71 2.94 5.16
C ASN A 81 -8.43 2.16 5.51
N GLN A 82 -8.39 0.88 5.23
CA GLN A 82 -7.21 0.02 5.33
C GLN A 82 -7.00 -0.69 3.99
N GLY A 83 -5.83 -0.53 3.41
CA GLY A 83 -5.40 -1.37 2.29
C GLY A 83 -4.97 -2.73 2.83
N ILE A 84 -5.54 -3.80 2.30
CA ILE A 84 -5.16 -5.17 2.67
C ILE A 84 -4.29 -5.75 1.56
N ILE A 85 -3.05 -6.06 1.89
CA ILE A 85 -2.09 -6.70 1.00
C ILE A 85 -1.92 -8.14 1.47
N ASP A 86 -2.48 -9.06 0.72
CA ASP A 86 -2.43 -10.50 1.02
C ASP A 86 -1.06 -11.09 0.71
N ALA A 87 -0.74 -12.24 1.32
CA ALA A 87 0.54 -12.90 1.13
C ALA A 87 0.79 -13.28 -0.34
N ASP A 88 -0.25 -13.69 -1.06
CA ASP A 88 -0.18 -14.09 -2.46
C ASP A 88 -0.24 -12.91 -3.45
N TYR A 89 -0.33 -11.68 -2.95
CA TYR A 89 -0.19 -10.48 -3.79
C TYR A 89 1.25 -10.28 -4.26
N TYR A 90 2.22 -10.72 -3.46
CA TYR A 90 3.64 -10.64 -3.80
C TYR A 90 3.96 -11.44 -5.06
N ASN A 91 4.64 -10.79 -6.02
CA ASN A 91 5.02 -11.39 -7.31
C ASN A 91 3.84 -11.92 -8.15
N ASN A 92 2.63 -11.39 -7.98
CA ASN A 92 1.53 -11.77 -8.86
C ASN A 92 1.83 -11.41 -10.34
N ALA A 93 1.12 -12.07 -11.26
CA ALA A 93 1.40 -11.98 -12.70
C ALA A 93 1.08 -10.60 -13.31
N ASP A 94 0.19 -9.83 -12.68
CA ASP A 94 -0.29 -8.55 -13.20
C ASP A 94 0.69 -7.40 -12.93
N ASN A 95 1.09 -7.21 -11.67
CA ASN A 95 1.90 -6.06 -11.26
C ASN A 95 3.06 -6.40 -10.31
N GLU A 96 3.46 -7.67 -10.20
CA GLU A 96 4.53 -8.18 -9.33
C GLU A 96 4.30 -7.89 -7.82
N GLY A 97 3.12 -7.49 -7.42
CA GLY A 97 2.81 -7.12 -6.03
C GLY A 97 3.12 -5.66 -5.70
N HIS A 98 3.19 -4.78 -6.70
CA HIS A 98 3.42 -3.35 -6.49
C HIS A 98 2.30 -2.73 -5.65
N ILE A 99 2.65 -2.19 -4.49
CA ILE A 99 1.70 -1.57 -3.57
C ILE A 99 1.35 -0.16 -4.06
N MET A 100 0.06 0.07 -4.21
CA MET A 100 -0.51 1.37 -4.59
C MET A 100 -1.29 1.95 -3.40
N LEU A 101 -1.24 3.27 -3.24
CA LEU A 101 -2.05 4.00 -2.26
C LEU A 101 -3.24 4.64 -2.98
N ALA A 102 -4.45 4.26 -2.61
CA ALA A 102 -5.69 4.89 -3.11
C ALA A 102 -6.03 6.10 -2.23
N LEU A 103 -5.46 7.25 -2.55
CA LEU A 103 -5.58 8.47 -1.76
C LEU A 103 -6.78 9.30 -2.19
N LEU A 104 -7.51 9.79 -1.20
CA LEU A 104 -8.66 10.68 -1.37
C LEU A 104 -8.45 11.95 -0.56
N ASN A 105 -8.55 13.10 -1.20
CA ASN A 105 -8.60 14.40 -0.52
C ASN A 105 -10.06 14.67 -0.09
N MET A 106 -10.33 14.58 1.20
CA MET A 106 -11.65 14.84 1.79
C MET A 106 -11.86 16.32 2.17
N GLY A 107 -10.84 17.15 1.97
CA GLY A 107 -10.90 18.59 2.23
C GLY A 107 -11.51 19.37 1.07
N THR A 108 -11.46 20.69 1.18
CA THR A 108 -12.00 21.62 0.18
C THR A 108 -10.93 22.29 -0.67
N GLU A 109 -9.66 22.12 -0.30
CA GLU A 109 -8.52 22.73 -1.00
C GLU A 109 -7.58 21.67 -1.57
N PRO A 110 -6.88 21.97 -2.67
CA PRO A 110 -5.81 21.10 -3.16
C PRO A 110 -4.73 20.89 -2.10
N VAL A 111 -4.17 19.67 -2.04
CA VAL A 111 -3.10 19.32 -1.11
C VAL A 111 -1.88 18.85 -1.90
N ALA A 112 -0.76 19.52 -1.71
CA ALA A 112 0.54 19.08 -2.21
C ALA A 112 1.24 18.20 -1.18
N LEU A 113 1.73 17.06 -1.63
CA LEU A 113 2.56 16.14 -0.86
C LEU A 113 3.90 15.98 -1.56
N ALA A 114 4.99 16.17 -0.83
CA ALA A 114 6.33 16.17 -1.40
C ALA A 114 6.92 14.76 -1.52
N LYS A 115 7.84 14.59 -2.45
CA LYS A 115 8.73 13.43 -2.49
C LYS A 115 9.38 13.18 -1.13
N ASN A 116 9.49 11.93 -0.74
CA ASN A 116 10.00 11.46 0.57
C ASN A 116 9.13 11.85 1.78
N GLU A 117 7.98 12.48 1.58
CA GLU A 117 7.03 12.69 2.67
C GLU A 117 6.42 11.34 3.09
N ARG A 118 6.39 11.08 4.40
CA ARG A 118 5.82 9.87 5.00
C ARG A 118 4.31 10.01 5.06
N VAL A 119 3.59 9.38 4.15
CA VAL A 119 2.13 9.56 4.00
C VAL A 119 1.33 8.42 4.58
N ALA A 120 1.85 7.21 4.52
CA ALA A 120 1.18 6.01 4.99
C ALA A 120 2.10 5.19 5.90
N GLN A 121 1.56 4.13 6.46
CA GLN A 121 2.30 3.15 7.24
C GLN A 121 1.74 1.75 6.99
N GLY A 122 2.64 0.77 6.95
CA GLY A 122 2.28 -0.64 6.82
C GLY A 122 2.54 -1.37 8.13
N ILE A 123 1.57 -2.17 8.55
CA ILE A 123 1.67 -3.02 9.75
C ILE A 123 1.42 -4.46 9.32
N PHE A 124 2.30 -5.39 9.71
CA PHE A 124 2.09 -6.81 9.49
C PHE A 124 1.19 -7.38 10.57
N TYR A 125 0.17 -8.15 10.15
CA TYR A 125 -0.80 -8.81 11.02
C TYR A 125 -0.85 -10.30 10.71
N LYS A 126 -1.16 -11.08 11.75
CA LYS A 126 -1.65 -12.45 11.56
C LYS A 126 -3.17 -12.47 11.52
N TYR A 127 -3.74 -13.45 10.81
CA TYR A 127 -5.18 -13.61 10.73
C TYR A 127 -5.58 -15.07 10.98
N LEU A 128 -6.84 -15.24 11.32
CA LEU A 128 -7.46 -16.54 11.54
C LEU A 128 -8.40 -16.85 10.37
N VAL A 129 -8.59 -18.13 10.13
CA VAL A 129 -9.55 -18.65 9.15
C VAL A 129 -10.68 -19.39 9.85
N ALA A 130 -11.84 -19.46 9.19
CA ALA A 130 -13.00 -20.18 9.71
C ALA A 130 -12.78 -21.69 9.67
N ASP A 131 -13.51 -22.43 10.53
CA ASP A 131 -13.53 -23.88 10.51
C ASP A 131 -13.98 -24.39 9.12
N GLY A 132 -13.28 -25.40 8.59
CA GLY A 132 -13.56 -25.96 7.27
C GLY A 132 -13.02 -25.15 6.08
N ASP A 133 -12.39 -24.02 6.31
CA ASP A 133 -11.86 -23.18 5.23
C ASP A 133 -10.82 -23.90 4.36
N ALA A 134 -10.00 -24.77 4.96
CA ALA A 134 -8.98 -25.55 4.25
C ALA A 134 -9.57 -26.62 3.31
N ASP A 135 -10.84 -27.00 3.49
CA ASP A 135 -11.53 -28.02 2.68
C ASP A 135 -12.14 -27.44 1.40
N ILE A 136 -12.00 -26.12 1.18
CA ILE A 136 -12.56 -25.41 0.03
C ILE A 136 -11.43 -25.05 -0.94
N ASP A 137 -11.57 -25.49 -2.19
CA ASP A 137 -10.65 -25.10 -3.27
C ASP A 137 -10.72 -23.61 -3.55
N LYS A 138 -9.57 -22.97 -3.65
CA LYS A 138 -9.45 -21.53 -3.87
C LYS A 138 -8.70 -21.20 -5.15
N ALA A 139 -9.04 -20.07 -5.74
CA ALA A 139 -8.37 -19.56 -6.92
C ALA A 139 -6.94 -19.11 -6.61
N VAL A 140 -6.07 -19.17 -7.63
CA VAL A 140 -4.75 -18.56 -7.59
C VAL A 140 -4.90 -17.09 -7.99
N ARG A 141 -4.28 -16.18 -7.21
CA ARG A 141 -4.34 -14.75 -7.47
C ARG A 141 -3.57 -14.38 -8.74
N GLY A 142 -4.22 -13.64 -9.65
CA GLY A 142 -3.61 -13.07 -10.85
C GLY A 142 -3.16 -11.61 -10.72
N GLY A 143 -3.74 -10.86 -9.78
CA GLY A 143 -3.46 -9.42 -9.60
C GLY A 143 -4.16 -8.82 -8.39
N GLY A 144 -4.42 -7.51 -8.40
CA GLY A 144 -5.11 -6.79 -7.34
C GLY A 144 -6.43 -6.17 -7.80
N PHE A 145 -7.09 -5.38 -6.94
CA PHE A 145 -8.29 -4.58 -7.24
C PHE A 145 -9.44 -5.37 -7.89
N GLY A 146 -9.77 -6.55 -7.33
CA GLY A 146 -10.87 -7.40 -7.83
C GLY A 146 -10.46 -8.42 -8.89
N SER A 147 -9.18 -8.74 -9.01
CA SER A 147 -8.68 -9.76 -9.93
C SER A 147 -9.07 -11.19 -9.53
N THR A 148 -9.43 -11.44 -8.28
CA THR A 148 -9.99 -12.71 -7.83
C THR A 148 -11.47 -12.75 -8.21
N LYS A 149 -11.79 -13.45 -9.29
CA LYS A 149 -13.18 -13.60 -9.72
C LYS A 149 -13.96 -14.43 -8.70
N SER A 150 -15.09 -13.92 -8.29
CA SER A 150 -16.12 -14.67 -7.56
C SER A 150 -16.77 -15.71 -8.43
#